data_fd3dd98a66d07d51200b15cd8bf947a6
#
_entry.id   fd3dd98a66d07d51200b15cd8bf947a6
#
_cell.length_a   1.000
_cell.length_b   1.000
_cell.length_c   1.000
_cell.angle_alpha   90.00
_cell.angle_beta   90.00
_cell.angle_gamma   90.00
#
_symmetry.space_group_name_H-M   'P 1'
#
loop_
_entity.id
_entity.type
_entity.pdbx_description
1 polymer ?
#
loop_
_entity_poly.entity_id
_entity_poly.type
_entity_poly.pdbx_seq_one_letter_code
_entity_poly.pdbx_strand_id
1 'polypeptide(L)'
;SSLSGERVGSEMKKLLAAPDPAPALAGMRATGVLLKLLPAADDRALAPLVHLEVVQGVRADPIRRLAALTTGQDVIMALRLSKAEARRHAKIGAALGNMQGPAELAYRGGAAFALDVCLLRAALFETHFDATIHTLIARGAAAVFPVKSADLLPFVQGAALGQALRKCEARWIASDFQLTRAALLRSAV
;
A
#
# COMPACT_ATOMS: atom_id res chain seq x y z
N SER A 1 6.71 -15.72 -33.22
CA SER A 1 6.97 -14.30 -32.89
C SER A 1 6.76 -14.11 -31.39
N SER A 2 7.82 -13.81 -30.64
CA SER A 2 7.66 -13.48 -29.23
C SER A 2 7.01 -12.09 -29.15
N LEU A 3 5.90 -11.98 -28.43
CA LEU A 3 5.32 -10.68 -28.09
C LEU A 3 6.36 -9.88 -27.28
N SER A 4 6.54 -8.59 -27.60
CA SER A 4 7.44 -7.76 -26.80
C SER A 4 6.89 -7.62 -25.38
N GLY A 5 7.77 -7.65 -24.36
CA GLY A 5 7.35 -7.51 -22.97
C GLY A 5 6.53 -6.24 -22.69
N GLU A 6 6.75 -5.18 -23.48
CA GLU A 6 5.97 -3.95 -23.42
C GLU A 6 4.51 -4.14 -23.84
N ARG A 7 4.25 -4.89 -24.92
CA ARG A 7 2.89 -5.23 -25.35
C ARG A 7 2.19 -6.09 -24.32
N VAL A 8 2.87 -7.11 -23.80
CA VAL A 8 2.34 -7.98 -22.75
C VAL A 8 1.99 -7.17 -21.51
N GLY A 9 2.87 -6.28 -21.07
CA GLY A 9 2.60 -5.41 -19.92
C GLY A 9 1.44 -4.45 -20.15
N SER A 10 1.34 -3.87 -21.34
CA SER A 10 0.22 -3.01 -21.71
C SER A 10 -1.12 -3.75 -21.70
N GLU A 11 -1.17 -4.95 -22.30
CA GLU A 11 -2.40 -5.75 -22.34
C GLU A 11 -2.79 -6.27 -20.95
N MET A 12 -1.82 -6.68 -20.13
CA MET A 12 -2.08 -7.07 -18.74
C MET A 12 -2.66 -5.90 -17.93
N LYS A 13 -2.13 -4.69 -18.08
CA LYS A 13 -2.68 -3.50 -17.39
C LYS A 13 -4.08 -3.16 -17.87
N LYS A 14 -4.37 -3.29 -19.15
CA LYS A 14 -5.72 -3.12 -19.70
C LYS A 14 -6.69 -4.16 -19.13
N LEU A 15 -6.26 -5.41 -19.09
CA LEU A 15 -7.05 -6.49 -18.50
C LEU A 15 -7.36 -6.19 -17.02
N LEU A 16 -6.34 -5.83 -16.24
CA LEU A 16 -6.51 -5.49 -14.82
C LEU A 16 -7.35 -4.22 -14.61
N ALA A 17 -7.43 -3.32 -15.58
CA ALA A 17 -8.30 -2.14 -15.52
C ALA A 17 -9.76 -2.43 -15.91
N ALA A 18 -10.07 -3.60 -16.44
CA ALA A 18 -11.44 -3.99 -16.80
C ALA A 18 -12.36 -4.01 -15.56
N PRO A 19 -13.69 -3.84 -15.74
CA PRO A 19 -14.64 -3.90 -14.63
C PRO A 19 -14.49 -5.16 -13.78
N ASP A 20 -14.44 -6.34 -14.43
CA ASP A 20 -14.19 -7.62 -13.77
C ASP A 20 -13.15 -8.43 -14.55
N PRO A 21 -11.89 -8.41 -14.15
CA PRO A 21 -10.81 -9.20 -14.78
C PRO A 21 -10.70 -10.63 -14.25
N ALA A 22 -11.39 -10.97 -13.14
CA ALA A 22 -11.19 -12.23 -12.43
C ALA A 22 -11.47 -13.47 -13.30
N PRO A 23 -12.55 -13.55 -14.11
CA PRO A 23 -12.78 -14.71 -14.99
C PRO A 23 -11.67 -14.91 -16.02
N ALA A 24 -11.15 -13.83 -16.60
CA ALA A 24 -10.07 -13.92 -17.59
C ALA A 24 -8.76 -14.38 -16.93
N LEU A 25 -8.42 -13.89 -15.74
CA LEU A 25 -7.22 -14.33 -14.99
C LEU A 25 -7.36 -15.81 -14.58
N ALA A 26 -8.54 -16.25 -14.14
CA ALA A 26 -8.80 -17.65 -13.85
C ALA A 26 -8.61 -18.54 -15.07
N GLY A 27 -9.07 -18.11 -16.26
CA GLY A 27 -8.81 -18.78 -17.53
C GLY A 27 -7.31 -18.85 -17.87
N MET A 28 -6.59 -17.75 -17.69
CA MET A 28 -5.14 -17.70 -17.89
C MET A 28 -4.40 -18.64 -16.91
N ARG A 29 -4.86 -18.76 -15.67
CA ARG A 29 -4.32 -19.71 -14.72
C ARG A 29 -4.60 -21.15 -15.14
N ALA A 30 -5.83 -21.47 -15.51
CA ALA A 30 -6.23 -22.81 -15.93
C ALA A 30 -5.44 -23.30 -17.15
N THR A 31 -5.08 -22.41 -18.06
CA THR A 31 -4.25 -22.72 -19.24
C THR A 31 -2.74 -22.65 -18.98
N GLY A 32 -2.32 -22.29 -17.77
CA GLY A 32 -0.91 -22.11 -17.38
C GLY A 32 -0.25 -20.83 -17.94
N VAL A 33 -0.99 -20.00 -18.67
CA VAL A 33 -0.46 -18.74 -19.24
C VAL A 33 -0.09 -17.75 -18.16
N LEU A 34 -0.90 -17.65 -17.10
CA LEU A 34 -0.64 -16.73 -15.97
C LEU A 34 0.70 -17.03 -15.31
N LEU A 35 0.96 -18.30 -14.99
CA LEU A 35 2.19 -18.71 -14.31
C LEU A 35 3.44 -18.65 -15.21
N LYS A 36 3.27 -18.77 -16.54
CA LYS A 36 4.37 -18.49 -17.47
C LYS A 36 4.76 -17.03 -17.51
N LEU A 37 3.78 -16.14 -17.36
CA LEU A 37 3.99 -14.69 -17.38
C LEU A 37 4.45 -14.17 -16.02
N LEU A 38 3.82 -14.64 -14.96
CA LEU A 38 4.03 -14.26 -13.57
C LEU A 38 4.14 -15.52 -12.70
N PRO A 39 5.34 -16.11 -12.54
CA PRO A 39 5.51 -17.42 -11.89
C PRO A 39 5.00 -17.48 -10.44
N ALA A 40 4.96 -16.36 -9.74
CA ALA A 40 4.50 -16.27 -8.35
C ALA A 40 3.08 -15.67 -8.22
N ALA A 41 2.30 -15.63 -9.31
CA ALA A 41 0.96 -15.05 -9.26
C ALA A 41 -0.05 -15.99 -8.60
N ASP A 42 -0.87 -15.41 -7.73
CA ASP A 42 -2.04 -16.03 -7.12
C ASP A 42 -3.26 -15.14 -7.36
N ASP A 43 -4.27 -15.64 -8.06
CA ASP A 43 -5.45 -14.86 -8.43
C ASP A 43 -6.60 -14.91 -7.40
N ARG A 44 -6.45 -15.63 -6.29
CA ARG A 44 -7.53 -15.83 -5.29
C ARG A 44 -8.06 -14.54 -4.69
N ALA A 45 -7.19 -13.57 -4.44
CA ALA A 45 -7.58 -12.29 -3.87
C ALA A 45 -8.21 -11.31 -4.87
N LEU A 46 -8.14 -11.60 -6.19
CA LEU A 46 -8.57 -10.63 -7.20
C LEU A 46 -10.10 -10.42 -7.21
N ALA A 47 -10.89 -11.48 -7.20
CA ALA A 47 -12.35 -11.36 -7.17
C ALA A 47 -12.88 -10.69 -5.89
N PRO A 48 -12.40 -11.06 -4.66
CA PRO A 48 -12.70 -10.30 -3.45
C PRO A 48 -12.32 -8.83 -3.53
N LEU A 49 -11.15 -8.50 -4.08
CA LEU A 49 -10.72 -7.11 -4.24
C LEU A 49 -11.65 -6.32 -5.18
N VAL A 50 -12.00 -6.89 -6.33
CA VAL A 50 -12.94 -6.26 -7.29
C VAL A 50 -14.28 -6.00 -6.63
N HIS A 51 -14.81 -6.95 -5.87
CA HIS A 51 -16.04 -6.78 -5.10
C HIS A 51 -15.93 -5.63 -4.09
N LEU A 52 -14.85 -5.58 -3.32
CA LEU A 52 -14.60 -4.50 -2.36
C LEU A 52 -14.48 -3.14 -3.04
N GLU A 53 -13.79 -3.04 -4.17
CA GLU A 53 -13.70 -1.80 -4.96
C GLU A 53 -15.10 -1.28 -5.35
N VAL A 54 -15.98 -2.17 -5.80
CA VAL A 54 -17.36 -1.81 -6.17
C VAL A 54 -18.15 -1.35 -4.94
N VAL A 55 -18.12 -2.11 -3.86
CA VAL A 55 -18.85 -1.78 -2.60
C VAL A 55 -18.36 -0.46 -2.02
N GLN A 56 -17.07 -0.17 -2.09
CA GLN A 56 -16.47 1.06 -1.56
C GLN A 56 -16.49 2.23 -2.56
N GLY A 57 -17.05 2.05 -3.77
CA GLY A 57 -17.07 3.07 -4.80
C GLY A 57 -15.68 3.48 -5.31
N VAL A 58 -14.71 2.57 -5.24
CA VAL A 58 -13.31 2.82 -5.63
C VAL A 58 -13.08 2.37 -7.06
N ARG A 59 -12.49 3.25 -7.87
CA ARG A 59 -12.18 2.94 -9.27
C ARG A 59 -11.16 1.80 -9.37
N ALA A 60 -11.32 0.99 -10.42
CA ALA A 60 -10.35 -0.02 -10.82
C ALA A 60 -8.96 0.58 -10.98
N ASP A 61 -7.95 -0.05 -10.37
CA ASP A 61 -6.56 0.38 -10.50
C ASP A 61 -5.66 -0.82 -10.83
N PRO A 62 -4.99 -0.81 -12.02
CA PRO A 62 -4.20 -1.95 -12.47
C PRO A 62 -3.04 -2.31 -11.52
N ILE A 63 -2.42 -1.32 -10.87
CA ILE A 63 -1.26 -1.58 -9.99
C ILE A 63 -1.71 -2.13 -8.64
N ARG A 64 -2.83 -1.66 -8.08
CA ARG A 64 -3.44 -2.27 -6.90
C ARG A 64 -3.84 -3.72 -7.19
N ARG A 65 -4.54 -3.98 -8.31
CA ARG A 65 -4.97 -5.32 -8.71
C ARG A 65 -3.79 -6.23 -9.06
N LEU A 66 -2.70 -5.68 -9.61
CA LEU A 66 -1.46 -6.43 -9.82
C LEU A 66 -0.83 -6.85 -8.49
N ALA A 67 -0.85 -5.99 -7.47
CA ALA A 67 -0.37 -6.32 -6.13
C ALA A 67 -1.23 -7.39 -5.42
N ALA A 68 -2.50 -7.57 -5.82
CA ALA A 68 -3.32 -8.69 -5.37
C ALA A 68 -2.88 -10.03 -5.99
N LEU A 69 -2.28 -10.00 -7.18
CA LEU A 69 -1.77 -11.21 -7.84
C LEU A 69 -0.37 -11.57 -7.35
N THR A 70 0.50 -10.59 -7.16
CA THR A 70 1.88 -10.81 -6.73
C THR A 70 2.52 -9.54 -6.21
N THR A 71 3.36 -9.66 -5.21
CA THR A 71 4.21 -8.59 -4.69
C THR A 71 5.70 -8.77 -5.08
N GLY A 72 5.98 -9.80 -5.88
CA GLY A 72 7.33 -10.13 -6.34
C GLY A 72 7.94 -9.03 -7.22
N GLN A 73 9.27 -8.90 -7.18
CA GLN A 73 9.98 -7.91 -8.00
C GLN A 73 10.06 -8.30 -9.48
N ASP A 74 9.94 -9.58 -9.78
CA ASP A 74 10.02 -10.10 -11.16
C ASP A 74 8.95 -9.51 -12.08
N VAL A 75 7.81 -9.10 -11.53
CA VAL A 75 6.71 -8.45 -12.24
C VAL A 75 7.14 -7.16 -12.95
N ILE A 76 8.11 -6.44 -12.38
CA ILE A 76 8.62 -5.18 -12.94
C ILE A 76 9.23 -5.43 -14.33
N MET A 77 10.06 -6.46 -14.44
CA MET A 77 10.71 -6.82 -15.69
C MET A 77 9.75 -7.55 -16.65
N ALA A 78 8.93 -8.47 -16.13
CA ALA A 78 7.98 -9.24 -16.91
C ALA A 78 6.95 -8.35 -17.63
N LEU A 79 6.43 -7.34 -16.94
CA LEU A 79 5.41 -6.42 -17.46
C LEU A 79 5.96 -5.06 -17.90
N ARG A 80 7.28 -4.86 -17.89
CA ARG A 80 7.91 -3.58 -18.27
C ARG A 80 7.25 -2.38 -17.58
N LEU A 81 7.06 -2.48 -16.26
CA LEU A 81 6.48 -1.40 -15.49
C LEU A 81 7.34 -0.14 -15.58
N SER A 82 6.70 1.02 -15.69
CA SER A 82 7.38 2.31 -15.56
C SER A 82 7.98 2.46 -14.16
N LYS A 83 8.96 3.34 -14.00
CA LYS A 83 9.59 3.63 -12.68
C LYS A 83 8.56 4.02 -11.62
N ALA A 84 7.51 4.77 -11.98
CA ALA A 84 6.46 5.17 -11.07
C ALA A 84 5.58 3.99 -10.64
N GLU A 85 5.15 3.15 -11.60
CA GLU A 85 4.37 1.94 -11.34
C GLU A 85 5.15 0.94 -10.49
N ALA A 86 6.42 0.68 -10.82
CA ALA A 86 7.30 -0.19 -10.07
C ALA A 86 7.47 0.27 -8.61
N ARG A 87 7.70 1.58 -8.40
CA ARG A 87 7.82 2.17 -7.06
C ARG A 87 6.53 2.02 -6.27
N ARG A 88 5.37 2.28 -6.91
CA ARG A 88 4.06 2.15 -6.27
C ARG A 88 3.78 0.69 -5.90
N HIS A 89 3.99 -0.25 -6.82
CA HIS A 89 3.84 -1.68 -6.59
C HIS A 89 4.71 -2.16 -5.41
N ALA A 90 6.01 -1.83 -5.42
CA ALA A 90 6.93 -2.18 -4.34
C ALA A 90 6.51 -1.57 -2.99
N LYS A 91 6.05 -0.30 -2.98
CA LYS A 91 5.56 0.37 -1.77
C LYS A 91 4.32 -0.34 -1.19
N ILE A 92 3.38 -0.75 -2.05
CA ILE A 92 2.21 -1.52 -1.65
C ILE A 92 2.66 -2.88 -1.08
N GLY A 93 3.51 -3.62 -1.79
CA GLY A 93 4.00 -4.93 -1.35
C GLY A 93 4.69 -4.86 0.03
N ALA A 94 5.55 -3.87 0.25
CA ALA A 94 6.19 -3.64 1.54
C ALA A 94 5.18 -3.35 2.66
N ALA A 95 4.12 -2.58 2.34
CA ALA A 95 3.08 -2.26 3.31
C ALA A 95 2.18 -3.46 3.65
N LEU A 96 1.92 -4.35 2.71
CA LEU A 96 1.15 -5.58 2.97
C LEU A 96 1.84 -6.49 4.00
N GLY A 97 3.18 -6.50 4.02
CA GLY A 97 3.99 -7.30 4.94
C GLY A 97 4.21 -6.69 6.32
N ASN A 98 3.68 -5.49 6.61
CA ASN A 98 3.87 -4.83 7.90
C ASN A 98 2.56 -4.70 8.69
N MET A 99 2.66 -4.26 9.97
CA MET A 99 1.52 -4.15 10.89
C MET A 99 0.96 -2.72 11.01
N GLN A 100 1.34 -1.80 10.11
CA GLN A 100 0.85 -0.42 10.15
C GLN A 100 -0.66 -0.36 9.98
N GLY A 101 -1.32 0.39 10.86
CA GLY A 101 -2.77 0.63 10.80
C GLY A 101 -3.16 1.65 9.73
N PRO A 102 -4.47 1.76 9.41
CA PRO A 102 -4.97 2.65 8.35
C PRO A 102 -4.53 4.10 8.51
N ALA A 103 -4.56 4.63 9.71
CA ALA A 103 -4.19 6.01 10.00
C ALA A 103 -2.67 6.25 9.82
N GLU A 104 -1.82 5.33 10.27
CA GLU A 104 -0.37 5.42 10.04
C GLU A 104 -0.01 5.30 8.56
N LEU A 105 -0.64 4.37 7.83
CA LEU A 105 -0.48 4.25 6.39
C LEU A 105 -0.82 5.56 5.66
N ALA A 106 -1.92 6.21 6.07
CA ALA A 106 -2.35 7.48 5.50
C ALA A 106 -1.41 8.63 5.84
N TYR A 107 -0.93 8.71 7.08
CA TYR A 107 0.06 9.69 7.51
C TYR A 107 1.37 9.59 6.70
N ARG A 108 1.88 8.36 6.52
CA ARG A 108 3.16 8.12 5.82
C ARG A 108 3.06 8.10 4.31
N GLY A 109 1.90 7.76 3.76
CA GLY A 109 1.77 7.48 2.33
C GLY A 109 0.67 8.24 1.60
N GLY A 110 -0.19 8.93 2.34
CA GLY A 110 -1.38 9.58 1.82
C GLY A 110 -2.61 8.67 1.81
N ALA A 111 -3.79 9.30 1.74
CA ALA A 111 -5.08 8.61 1.85
C ALA A 111 -5.28 7.52 0.76
N ALA A 112 -4.94 7.82 -0.50
CA ALA A 112 -5.09 6.87 -1.60
C ALA A 112 -4.24 5.61 -1.40
N PHE A 113 -2.99 5.76 -0.95
CA PHE A 113 -2.11 4.64 -0.66
C PHE A 113 -2.63 3.80 0.50
N ALA A 114 -3.10 4.42 1.58
CA ALA A 114 -3.67 3.71 2.72
C ALA A 114 -4.90 2.90 2.32
N LEU A 115 -5.78 3.48 1.48
CA LEU A 115 -6.95 2.80 0.97
C LEU A 115 -6.58 1.59 0.10
N ASP A 116 -5.59 1.72 -0.79
CA ASP A 116 -5.07 0.61 -1.58
C ASP A 116 -4.64 -0.57 -0.69
N VAL A 117 -3.84 -0.28 0.35
CA VAL A 117 -3.34 -1.31 1.26
C VAL A 117 -4.46 -1.94 2.09
N CYS A 118 -5.41 -1.15 2.58
CA CYS A 118 -6.55 -1.66 3.37
C CYS A 118 -7.46 -2.57 2.54
N LEU A 119 -7.77 -2.19 1.29
CA LEU A 119 -8.57 -3.02 0.38
C LEU A 119 -7.85 -4.34 0.06
N LEU A 120 -6.55 -4.27 -0.23
CA LEU A 120 -5.74 -5.45 -0.50
C LEU A 120 -5.65 -6.38 0.71
N ARG A 121 -5.44 -5.86 1.91
CA ARG A 121 -5.43 -6.67 3.13
C ARG A 121 -6.77 -7.35 3.35
N ALA A 122 -7.88 -6.62 3.20
CA ALA A 122 -9.21 -7.20 3.34
C ALA A 122 -9.44 -8.35 2.34
N ALA A 123 -9.01 -8.17 1.08
CA ALA A 123 -9.13 -9.21 0.04
C ALA A 123 -8.18 -10.39 0.27
N LEU A 124 -6.92 -10.15 0.64
CA LEU A 124 -5.90 -11.19 0.82
C LEU A 124 -6.13 -12.04 2.07
N PHE A 125 -6.62 -11.43 3.15
CA PHE A 125 -6.83 -12.09 4.44
C PHE A 125 -8.29 -12.44 4.70
N GLU A 126 -9.16 -12.22 3.71
CA GLU A 126 -10.61 -12.50 3.80
C GLU A 126 -11.26 -11.84 5.03
N THR A 127 -10.82 -10.63 5.35
CA THR A 127 -11.32 -9.87 6.50
C THR A 127 -12.35 -8.83 6.09
N HIS A 128 -13.24 -8.50 7.01
CA HIS A 128 -14.22 -7.45 6.77
C HIS A 128 -13.57 -6.08 6.58
N PHE A 129 -13.99 -5.34 5.55
CA PHE A 129 -13.61 -3.94 5.37
C PHE A 129 -14.57 -3.05 6.15
N ASP A 130 -14.17 -2.64 7.34
CA ASP A 130 -14.98 -1.83 8.23
C ASP A 130 -15.07 -0.37 7.74
N ALA A 131 -16.26 0.24 7.84
CA ALA A 131 -16.50 1.63 7.45
C ALA A 131 -15.63 2.64 8.24
N THR A 132 -15.20 2.29 9.45
CA THR A 132 -14.29 3.11 10.26
C THR A 132 -12.92 3.30 9.61
N ILE A 133 -12.52 2.43 8.69
CA ILE A 133 -11.26 2.54 7.95
C ILE A 133 -11.15 3.88 7.24
N HIS A 134 -12.23 4.38 6.61
CA HIS A 134 -12.22 5.69 5.96
C HIS A 134 -11.98 6.83 6.93
N THR A 135 -12.57 6.78 8.12
CA THR A 135 -12.36 7.77 9.18
C THR A 135 -10.91 7.75 9.68
N LEU A 136 -10.35 6.55 9.88
CA LEU A 136 -8.94 6.37 10.27
C LEU A 136 -7.99 6.92 9.20
N ILE A 137 -8.24 6.63 7.93
CA ILE A 137 -7.47 7.14 6.80
C ILE A 137 -7.52 8.67 6.76
N ALA A 138 -8.72 9.25 6.86
CA ALA A 138 -8.89 10.70 6.83
C ALA A 138 -8.12 11.39 7.97
N ARG A 139 -8.18 10.81 9.20
CA ARG A 139 -7.46 11.30 10.37
C ARG A 139 -5.94 11.26 10.14
N GLY A 140 -5.41 10.13 9.68
CA GLY A 140 -3.97 9.99 9.42
C GLY A 140 -3.49 10.92 8.30
N ALA A 141 -4.28 11.09 7.24
CA ALA A 141 -3.94 11.98 6.13
C ALA A 141 -3.91 13.46 6.53
N ALA A 142 -4.72 13.86 7.51
CA ALA A 142 -4.75 15.21 8.06
C ALA A 142 -3.73 15.44 9.19
N ALA A 143 -3.09 14.38 9.70
CA ALA A 143 -2.20 14.45 10.85
C ALA A 143 -0.89 15.18 10.51
N VAL A 144 -0.48 16.12 11.36
CA VAL A 144 0.77 16.88 11.23
C VAL A 144 1.59 16.69 12.50
N PHE A 145 2.79 16.11 12.37
CA PHE A 145 3.67 15.86 13.49
C PHE A 145 4.09 17.18 14.15
N PRO A 146 3.84 17.36 15.48
CA PRO A 146 3.96 18.66 16.13
C PRO A 146 5.38 19.01 16.58
N VAL A 147 6.36 18.08 16.50
CA VAL A 147 7.73 18.29 16.99
C VAL A 147 8.67 18.54 15.81
N LYS A 148 9.50 19.57 15.91
CA LYS A 148 10.54 19.91 14.94
C LYS A 148 11.92 19.59 15.50
N SER A 149 12.93 19.44 14.63
CA SER A 149 14.32 19.22 15.06
C SER A 149 14.82 20.30 16.02
N ALA A 150 14.44 21.57 15.76
CA ALA A 150 14.80 22.69 16.62
C ALA A 150 14.32 22.55 18.07
N ASP A 151 13.23 21.82 18.30
CA ASP A 151 12.68 21.62 19.64
C ASP A 151 13.54 20.67 20.49
N LEU A 152 14.31 19.80 19.86
CA LEU A 152 15.15 18.81 20.52
C LEU A 152 16.64 19.22 20.56
N LEU A 153 17.07 20.17 19.73
CA LEU A 153 18.47 20.63 19.69
C LEU A 153 19.07 21.05 21.04
N PRO A 154 18.32 21.68 21.99
CA PRO A 154 18.84 22.00 23.30
C PRO A 154 19.22 20.78 24.16
N PHE A 155 18.66 19.61 23.85
CA PHE A 155 18.79 18.40 24.67
C PHE A 155 19.65 17.33 24.01
N VAL A 156 19.62 17.23 22.65
CA VAL A 156 20.31 16.19 21.89
C VAL A 156 20.83 16.74 20.56
N GLN A 157 22.02 16.25 20.15
CA GLN A 157 22.70 16.70 18.93
C GLN A 157 23.19 15.50 18.10
N GLY A 158 23.60 15.77 16.87
CA GLY A 158 24.18 14.76 15.98
C GLY A 158 23.21 13.62 15.64
N ALA A 159 23.70 12.40 15.58
CA ALA A 159 22.92 11.21 15.22
C ALA A 159 21.77 10.92 16.22
N ALA A 160 21.93 11.30 17.50
CA ALA A 160 20.93 11.12 18.53
C ALA A 160 19.66 11.96 18.27
N LEU A 161 19.78 13.13 17.62
CA LEU A 161 18.64 13.97 17.26
C LEU A 161 17.65 13.24 16.34
N GLY A 162 18.15 12.56 15.30
CA GLY A 162 17.31 11.78 14.40
C GLY A 162 16.63 10.60 15.08
N GLN A 163 17.29 9.98 16.06
CA GLN A 163 16.70 8.90 16.86
C GLN A 163 15.60 9.42 17.78
N ALA A 164 15.84 10.55 18.47
CA ALA A 164 14.88 11.19 19.35
C ALA A 164 13.61 11.61 18.58
N LEU A 165 13.76 12.21 17.38
CA LEU A 165 12.63 12.56 16.52
C LEU A 165 11.80 11.32 16.13
N ARG A 166 12.45 10.25 15.69
CA ARG A 166 11.76 9.00 15.35
C ARG A 166 11.02 8.39 16.52
N LYS A 167 11.62 8.43 17.74
CA LYS A 167 10.95 7.96 18.96
C LYS A 167 9.72 8.80 19.30
N CYS A 168 9.82 10.13 19.20
CA CYS A 168 8.69 11.04 19.41
C CYS A 168 7.58 10.77 18.40
N GLU A 169 7.93 10.62 17.11
CA GLU A 169 6.96 10.33 16.05
C GLU A 169 6.27 8.99 16.27
N ALA A 170 7.01 7.92 16.58
CA ALA A 170 6.45 6.60 16.87
C ALA A 170 5.47 6.64 18.05
N ARG A 171 5.81 7.35 19.13
CA ARG A 171 4.91 7.52 20.27
C ARG A 171 3.67 8.33 19.92
N TRP A 172 3.84 9.37 19.12
CA TRP A 172 2.71 10.18 18.64
C TRP A 172 1.75 9.37 17.78
N ILE A 173 2.26 8.56 16.87
CA ILE A 173 1.46 7.64 16.05
C ILE A 173 0.76 6.61 16.97
N ALA A 174 1.48 5.98 17.89
CA ALA A 174 0.94 5.01 18.85
C ALA A 174 -0.16 5.58 19.76
N SER A 175 -0.13 6.90 20.01
CA SER A 175 -1.19 7.61 20.74
C SER A 175 -2.37 8.02 19.86
N ASP A 176 -2.43 7.52 18.64
CA ASP A 176 -3.44 7.88 17.66
C ASP A 176 -3.43 9.39 17.33
N PHE A 177 -2.22 9.95 17.23
CA PHE A 177 -1.93 11.37 16.93
C PHE A 177 -2.42 12.36 18.01
N GLN A 178 -2.67 11.89 19.26
CA GLN A 178 -3.26 12.72 20.33
C GLN A 178 -2.21 13.43 21.21
N LEU A 179 -0.98 12.91 21.29
CA LEU A 179 0.04 13.52 22.15
C LEU A 179 0.42 14.92 21.69
N THR A 180 0.39 15.86 22.63
CA THR A 180 0.82 17.24 22.37
C THR A 180 2.33 17.33 22.23
N ARG A 181 2.83 18.39 21.56
CA ARG A 181 4.26 18.72 21.49
C ARG A 181 4.92 18.70 22.88
N ALA A 182 4.30 19.32 23.88
CA ALA A 182 4.84 19.37 25.24
C ALA A 182 4.96 17.98 25.88
N ALA A 183 3.98 17.09 25.66
CA ALA A 183 4.03 15.72 26.18
C ALA A 183 5.14 14.90 25.51
N LEU A 184 5.33 15.06 24.20
CA LEU A 184 6.38 14.38 23.44
C LEU A 184 7.77 14.83 23.89
N LEU A 185 8.00 16.14 24.07
CA LEU A 185 9.30 16.66 24.49
C LEU A 185 9.68 16.23 25.89
N ARG A 186 8.74 16.22 26.87
CA ARG A 186 9.01 15.69 28.23
C ARG A 186 9.50 14.25 28.27
N SER A 187 9.19 13.49 27.26
CA SER A 187 9.54 12.07 27.19
C SER A 187 10.72 11.76 26.25
N ALA A 188 11.27 12.77 25.61
CA ALA A 188 12.41 12.65 24.71
C ALA A 188 13.75 12.91 25.43
N VAL A 189 13.67 13.50 26.61
CA VAL A 189 14.75 13.78 27.54
C VAL A 189 14.67 12.80 28.71
#